data_43f93c60f7f35af9bea8bf26ab26a145
#
_entry.id   43f93c60f7f35af9bea8bf26ab26a145
#
_cell.length_a   1.000
_cell.length_b   1.000
_cell.length_c   1.000
_cell.angle_alpha   90.00
_cell.angle_beta   90.00
_cell.angle_gamma   90.00
#
_symmetry.space_group_name_H-M   'P 1'
#
loop_
_entity.id
_entity.type
_entity.pdbx_description
1 polymer ?
#
loop_
_entity_poly.entity_id
_entity_poly.type
_entity_poly.pdbx_seq_one_letter_code
_entity_poly.pdbx_strand_id
1 'polypeptide(L)'
;CVAEHLARAGKPCVYRVHEKPSQEKTDALRTLVAPLGYDLKTADGPGLQKLLDWAKGKPEEGAVSLMVLRSLMKARYDGENLGHFGLAAPYYCHFTSPIRRYPDLMVHRILTAILDGKWDKEGRKLTAAVPRSALQSSQRELAAQESEREIEKRYLAEYMSHQIGEKFT
;
A
#
# COMPACT_ATOMS: atom_id res chain seq x y z
N CYS A 1 1.50 15.66 10.07
CA CYS A 1 1.89 15.43 8.67
C CYS A 1 0.99 16.22 7.72
N VAL A 2 1.36 16.32 6.41
CA VAL A 2 0.58 17.09 5.42
C VAL A 2 -0.84 16.54 5.29
N ALA A 3 -1.01 15.23 5.19
CA ALA A 3 -2.33 14.60 5.11
C ALA A 3 -3.24 14.97 6.29
N GLU A 4 -2.72 14.94 7.50
CA GLU A 4 -3.44 15.32 8.72
C GLU A 4 -3.79 16.81 8.73
N HIS A 5 -2.85 17.66 8.31
CA HIS A 5 -3.08 19.10 8.23
C HIS A 5 -4.25 19.42 7.28
N LEU A 6 -4.27 18.83 6.09
CA LEU A 6 -5.33 19.01 5.13
C LEU A 6 -6.67 18.48 5.66
N ALA A 7 -6.69 17.31 6.27
CA ALA A 7 -7.88 16.72 6.87
C ALA A 7 -8.48 17.61 7.97
N ARG A 8 -7.66 18.10 8.91
CA ARG A 8 -8.10 19.00 9.99
C ARG A 8 -8.59 20.34 9.47
N ALA A 9 -8.04 20.82 8.35
CA ALA A 9 -8.48 22.03 7.69
C ALA A 9 -9.74 21.83 6.83
N GLY A 10 -10.33 20.63 6.78
CA GLY A 10 -11.47 20.30 5.93
C GLY A 10 -11.16 20.43 4.44
N LYS A 11 -9.91 20.21 4.06
CA LYS A 11 -9.45 20.30 2.67
C LYS A 11 -9.25 18.91 2.08
N PRO A 12 -9.47 18.74 0.75
CA PRO A 12 -9.28 17.46 0.10
C PRO A 12 -7.80 17.04 0.10
N CYS A 13 -7.58 15.74 0.01
CA CYS A 13 -6.24 15.18 -0.15
C CYS A 13 -6.31 13.92 -1.01
N VAL A 14 -5.24 13.61 -1.74
CA VAL A 14 -5.05 12.28 -2.32
C VAL A 14 -4.29 11.46 -1.28
N TYR A 15 -5.04 10.68 -0.51
CA TYR A 15 -4.46 9.81 0.53
C TYR A 15 -3.80 8.59 -0.09
N ARG A 16 -2.79 8.06 0.59
CA ARG A 16 -2.28 6.70 0.39
C ARG A 16 -2.89 5.84 1.48
N VAL A 17 -3.84 5.02 1.12
CA VAL A 17 -4.59 4.20 2.07
C VAL A 17 -4.13 2.75 2.01
N HIS A 18 -4.16 2.10 3.16
CA HIS A 18 -3.90 0.67 3.30
C HIS A 18 -4.86 0.12 4.35
N GLU A 19 -5.88 -0.56 3.89
CA GLU A 19 -6.90 -1.12 4.78
C GLU A 19 -6.38 -2.36 5.49
N LYS A 20 -6.95 -2.66 6.65
CA LYS A 20 -6.69 -3.92 7.35
C LYS A 20 -7.13 -5.12 6.49
N PRO A 21 -6.60 -6.33 6.76
CA PRO A 21 -7.06 -7.53 6.09
C PRO A 21 -8.59 -7.68 6.12
N SER A 22 -9.18 -8.10 5.01
CA SER A 22 -10.60 -8.44 4.98
C SER A 22 -10.88 -9.65 5.87
N GLN A 23 -12.18 -9.85 6.23
CA GLN A 23 -12.57 -11.01 7.03
C GLN A 23 -12.18 -12.31 6.32
N GLU A 24 -12.40 -12.41 5.02
CA GLU A 24 -12.03 -13.57 4.20
C GLU A 24 -10.52 -13.88 4.30
N LYS A 25 -9.68 -12.86 4.15
CA LYS A 25 -8.22 -13.02 4.26
C LYS A 25 -7.78 -13.37 5.68
N THR A 26 -8.46 -12.83 6.68
CA THR A 26 -8.23 -13.15 8.09
C THR A 26 -8.55 -14.63 8.37
N ASP A 27 -9.67 -15.12 7.86
CA ASP A 27 -10.09 -16.51 8.05
C ASP A 27 -9.19 -17.47 7.27
N ALA A 28 -8.78 -17.11 6.06
CA ALA A 28 -7.79 -17.86 5.30
C ALA A 28 -6.44 -17.94 6.04
N LEU A 29 -5.94 -16.83 6.58
CA LEU A 29 -4.72 -16.84 7.38
C LEU A 29 -4.86 -17.71 8.63
N ARG A 30 -5.98 -17.62 9.34
CA ARG A 30 -6.27 -18.46 10.52
C ARG A 30 -6.21 -19.94 10.17
N THR A 31 -6.85 -20.33 9.07
CA THR A 31 -6.83 -21.71 8.58
C THR A 31 -5.43 -22.20 8.25
N LEU A 32 -4.58 -21.34 7.69
CA LEU A 32 -3.20 -21.68 7.32
C LEU A 32 -2.27 -21.84 8.52
N VAL A 33 -2.45 -21.04 9.59
CA VAL A 33 -1.55 -21.10 10.76
C VAL A 33 -2.01 -22.07 11.86
N ALA A 34 -3.28 -22.47 11.87
CA ALA A 34 -3.81 -23.41 12.84
C ALA A 34 -3.08 -24.77 12.86
N PRO A 35 -2.78 -25.43 11.71
CA PRO A 35 -2.02 -26.67 11.68
C PRO A 35 -0.58 -26.52 12.22
N LEU A 36 -0.03 -25.30 12.22
CA LEU A 36 1.28 -25.00 12.81
C LEU A 36 1.23 -24.85 14.32
N GLY A 37 0.04 -24.91 14.93
CA GLY A 37 -0.18 -24.78 16.37
C GLY A 37 -0.38 -23.35 16.85
N TYR A 38 -0.72 -22.40 15.96
CA TYR A 38 -1.03 -21.01 16.33
C TYR A 38 -2.51 -20.68 16.19
N ASP A 39 -3.13 -20.21 17.27
CA ASP A 39 -4.53 -19.75 17.28
C ASP A 39 -4.59 -18.23 17.05
N LEU A 40 -4.81 -17.84 15.80
CA LEU A 40 -4.92 -16.42 15.41
C LEU A 40 -6.28 -15.86 15.85
N LYS A 41 -6.28 -15.03 16.89
CA LYS A 41 -7.50 -14.38 17.42
C LYS A 41 -7.93 -13.19 16.55
N THR A 42 -7.01 -12.30 16.22
CA THR A 42 -7.26 -11.09 15.41
C THR A 42 -6.17 -10.90 14.37
N ALA A 43 -6.52 -10.32 13.21
CA ALA A 43 -5.57 -9.93 12.17
C ALA A 43 -5.37 -8.40 12.15
N ASP A 44 -5.47 -7.75 13.30
CA ASP A 44 -5.00 -6.38 13.50
C ASP A 44 -3.47 -6.32 13.66
N GLY A 45 -2.90 -5.11 13.70
CA GLY A 45 -1.45 -4.93 13.80
C GLY A 45 -0.83 -5.71 14.98
N PRO A 46 -1.34 -5.58 16.21
CA PRO A 46 -0.85 -6.35 17.37
C PRO A 46 -1.02 -7.88 17.22
N GLY A 47 -2.13 -8.34 16.63
CA GLY A 47 -2.39 -9.75 16.40
C GLY A 47 -1.42 -10.38 15.39
N LEU A 48 -1.18 -9.69 14.28
CA LEU A 48 -0.20 -10.12 13.28
C LEU A 48 1.23 -10.07 13.82
N GLN A 49 1.57 -9.06 14.63
CA GLN A 49 2.88 -8.97 15.26
C GLN A 49 3.12 -10.15 16.19
N LYS A 50 2.15 -10.51 17.04
CA LYS A 50 2.24 -11.68 17.92
C LYS A 50 2.45 -13.00 17.14
N LEU A 51 1.79 -13.14 15.98
CA LEU A 51 2.00 -14.30 15.10
C LEU A 51 3.43 -14.34 14.56
N LEU A 52 3.97 -13.20 14.11
CA LEU A 52 5.34 -13.10 13.61
C LEU A 52 6.37 -13.36 14.72
N ASP A 53 6.15 -12.80 15.91
CA ASP A 53 7.01 -13.01 17.08
C ASP A 53 7.01 -14.48 17.51
N TRP A 54 5.84 -15.14 17.46
CA TRP A 54 5.71 -16.57 17.77
C TRP A 54 6.48 -17.45 16.76
N ALA A 55 6.49 -17.07 15.47
CA ALA A 55 7.17 -17.82 14.42
C ALA A 55 8.69 -17.60 14.41
N LYS A 56 9.15 -16.52 15.02
CA LYS A 56 10.56 -16.11 14.99
C LYS A 56 11.51 -17.19 15.52
N GLY A 57 12.54 -17.49 14.75
CA GLY A 57 13.54 -18.53 15.06
C GLY A 57 13.06 -19.97 14.83
N LYS A 58 11.84 -20.19 14.33
CA LYS A 58 11.32 -21.51 13.97
C LYS A 58 11.54 -21.82 12.50
N PRO A 59 11.54 -23.11 12.10
CA PRO A 59 11.65 -23.48 10.69
C PRO A 59 10.56 -22.88 9.81
N GLU A 60 9.38 -22.60 10.37
CA GLU A 60 8.20 -22.05 9.68
C GLU A 60 8.22 -20.52 9.54
N GLU A 61 9.20 -19.82 10.10
CA GLU A 61 9.24 -18.34 10.14
C GLU A 61 9.06 -17.71 8.74
N GLY A 62 9.79 -18.22 7.75
CA GLY A 62 9.70 -17.71 6.38
C GLY A 62 8.32 -17.94 5.75
N ALA A 63 7.73 -19.12 5.98
CA ALA A 63 6.39 -19.46 5.50
C ALA A 63 5.32 -18.58 6.17
N VAL A 64 5.36 -18.44 7.49
CA VAL A 64 4.43 -17.59 8.24
C VAL A 64 4.53 -16.13 7.82
N SER A 65 5.74 -15.60 7.65
CA SER A 65 5.96 -14.23 7.16
C SER A 65 5.34 -14.01 5.79
N LEU A 66 5.47 -14.97 4.87
CA LEU A 66 4.85 -14.92 3.55
C LEU A 66 3.32 -15.00 3.62
N MET A 67 2.77 -15.86 4.49
CA MET A 67 1.32 -15.96 4.70
C MET A 67 0.73 -14.66 5.22
N VAL A 68 1.37 -14.04 6.22
CA VAL A 68 1.00 -12.72 6.74
C VAL A 68 1.03 -11.67 5.64
N LEU A 69 2.13 -11.59 4.88
CA LEU A 69 2.26 -10.63 3.79
C LEU A 69 1.14 -10.78 2.73
N ARG A 70 0.80 -12.01 2.36
CA ARG A 70 -0.29 -12.31 1.40
C ARG A 70 -1.68 -11.99 1.95
N SER A 71 -1.87 -12.03 3.26
CA SER A 71 -3.13 -11.67 3.90
C SER A 71 -3.39 -10.16 3.88
N LEU A 72 -2.36 -9.33 3.76
CA LEU A 72 -2.51 -7.88 3.73
C LEU A 72 -3.26 -7.41 2.47
N MET A 73 -3.92 -6.27 2.59
CA MET A 73 -4.48 -5.57 1.44
C MET A 73 -3.37 -4.84 0.68
N LYS A 74 -3.62 -4.50 -0.59
CA LYS A 74 -2.70 -3.62 -1.32
C LYS A 74 -3.00 -2.17 -0.97
N ALA A 75 -1.96 -1.37 -0.75
CA ALA A 75 -2.11 0.06 -0.63
C ALA A 75 -2.54 0.68 -1.97
N ARG A 76 -3.41 1.70 -1.92
CA ARG A 76 -3.90 2.43 -3.10
C ARG A 76 -4.02 3.92 -2.79
N TYR A 77 -4.27 4.70 -3.82
CA TYR A 77 -4.64 6.11 -3.63
C TYR A 77 -6.15 6.23 -3.51
N ASP A 78 -6.60 7.12 -2.64
CA ASP A 78 -8.03 7.39 -2.42
C ASP A 78 -8.24 8.86 -2.06
N GLY A 79 -9.43 9.40 -2.39
CA GLY A 79 -9.87 10.71 -1.94
C GLY A 79 -10.40 10.71 -0.50
N GLU A 80 -10.75 9.53 0.02
CA GLU A 80 -11.20 9.34 1.39
C GLU A 80 -10.05 8.83 2.25
N ASN A 81 -10.02 9.31 3.51
CA ASN A 81 -9.03 8.85 4.47
C ASN A 81 -9.48 7.55 5.14
N LEU A 82 -8.89 6.43 4.76
CA LEU A 82 -9.12 5.12 5.37
C LEU A 82 -7.95 4.68 6.27
N GLY A 83 -7.01 5.58 6.53
CA GLY A 83 -5.79 5.28 7.26
C GLY A 83 -4.80 4.41 6.49
N HIS A 84 -3.67 4.14 7.10
CA HIS A 84 -2.65 3.27 6.52
C HIS A 84 -2.24 2.19 7.52
N PHE A 85 -2.86 1.01 7.42
CA PHE A 85 -2.67 -0.11 8.35
C PHE A 85 -1.20 -0.52 8.50
N GLY A 86 -0.50 -0.73 7.39
CA GLY A 86 0.91 -1.18 7.43
C GLY A 86 1.90 -0.19 8.03
N LEU A 87 1.52 1.10 8.15
CA LEU A 87 2.31 2.14 8.82
C LEU A 87 1.74 2.53 10.19
N ALA A 88 0.64 1.91 10.61
CA ALA A 88 -0.12 2.30 11.80
C ALA A 88 -0.41 3.82 11.84
N ALA A 89 -0.64 4.44 10.67
CA ALA A 89 -0.82 5.87 10.53
C ALA A 89 -2.29 6.21 10.25
N PRO A 90 -2.94 7.06 11.08
CA PRO A 90 -4.32 7.46 10.86
C PRO A 90 -4.49 8.38 9.64
N TYR A 91 -3.42 9.07 9.24
CA TYR A 91 -3.37 9.93 8.05
C TYR A 91 -2.07 9.70 7.31
N TYR A 92 -2.15 9.39 6.03
CA TYR A 92 -0.96 9.24 5.21
C TYR A 92 -1.22 9.66 3.76
N CYS A 93 -0.29 10.39 3.18
CA CYS A 93 -0.23 10.69 1.76
C CYS A 93 1.22 10.69 1.28
N HIS A 94 1.39 10.44 0.00
CA HIS A 94 2.66 10.70 -0.66
C HIS A 94 2.81 12.20 -0.91
N PHE A 95 4.00 12.74 -0.68
CA PHE A 95 4.25 14.18 -0.78
C PHE A 95 5.63 14.52 -1.36
N THR A 96 6.61 13.66 -1.17
CA THR A 96 8.03 14.01 -1.36
C THR A 96 8.56 13.81 -2.77
N SER A 97 7.76 13.28 -3.71
CA SER A 97 8.22 12.96 -5.06
C SER A 97 7.25 13.43 -6.17
N PRO A 98 6.92 14.76 -6.23
CA PRO A 98 5.93 15.27 -7.18
C PRO A 98 6.36 15.19 -8.65
N ILE A 99 7.66 15.00 -8.91
CA ILE A 99 8.19 14.86 -10.28
C ILE A 99 7.74 13.54 -10.92
N ARG A 100 7.67 12.45 -10.13
CA ARG A 100 7.39 11.10 -10.63
C ARG A 100 6.08 10.49 -10.14
N ARG A 101 5.42 11.11 -9.16
CA ARG A 101 4.13 10.64 -8.63
C ARG A 101 3.09 11.76 -8.72
N TYR A 102 2.11 11.56 -9.55
CA TYR A 102 1.03 12.54 -9.74
C TYR A 102 0.22 12.82 -8.46
N PRO A 103 -0.07 11.87 -7.57
CA PRO A 103 -0.72 12.14 -6.28
C PRO A 103 0.03 13.17 -5.44
N ASP A 104 1.36 13.09 -5.38
CA ASP A 104 2.20 14.06 -4.67
C ASP A 104 1.99 15.46 -5.26
N LEU A 105 2.02 15.57 -6.59
CA LEU A 105 1.80 16.85 -7.29
C LEU A 105 0.40 17.42 -6.99
N MET A 106 -0.64 16.57 -6.90
CA MET A 106 -1.97 17.01 -6.54
C MET A 106 -2.03 17.55 -5.11
N VAL A 107 -1.37 16.90 -4.16
CA VAL A 107 -1.27 17.38 -2.77
C VAL A 107 -0.52 18.71 -2.71
N HIS A 108 0.57 18.86 -3.48
CA HIS A 108 1.28 20.14 -3.59
C HIS A 108 0.40 21.25 -4.14
N ARG A 109 -0.36 21.00 -5.21
CA ARG A 109 -1.28 22.00 -5.79
C ARG A 109 -2.36 22.45 -4.80
N ILE A 110 -2.92 21.51 -4.05
CA ILE A 110 -3.92 21.81 -3.03
C ILE A 110 -3.30 22.67 -1.92
N LEU A 111 -2.15 22.27 -1.41
CA LEU A 111 -1.45 22.99 -0.35
C LEU A 111 -1.04 24.39 -0.81
N THR A 112 -0.48 24.53 -2.01
CA THR A 112 -0.09 25.82 -2.58
C THR A 112 -1.30 26.75 -2.76
N ALA A 113 -2.43 26.24 -3.26
CA ALA A 113 -3.64 27.04 -3.40
C ALA A 113 -4.15 27.57 -2.05
N ILE A 114 -3.97 26.81 -0.97
CA ILE A 114 -4.31 27.24 0.39
C ILE A 114 -3.32 28.31 0.88
N LEU A 115 -2.02 28.06 0.76
CA LEU A 115 -0.97 28.96 1.26
C LEU A 115 -0.93 30.28 0.52
N ASP A 116 -1.21 30.29 -0.79
CA ASP A 116 -1.27 31.48 -1.63
C ASP A 116 -2.61 32.26 -1.49
N GLY A 117 -3.55 31.79 -0.66
CA GLY A 117 -4.87 32.39 -0.52
C GLY A 117 -5.76 32.25 -1.77
N LYS A 118 -5.45 31.32 -2.67
CA LYS A 118 -6.19 31.09 -3.93
C LYS A 118 -7.30 30.04 -3.81
N TRP A 119 -7.53 29.54 -2.61
CA TRP A 119 -8.47 28.42 -2.39
C TRP A 119 -9.88 28.72 -2.88
N ASP A 120 -10.40 29.91 -2.67
CA ASP A 120 -11.76 30.29 -3.09
C ASP A 120 -11.94 30.21 -4.62
N LYS A 121 -10.86 30.48 -5.37
CA LYS A 121 -10.84 30.43 -6.84
C LYS A 121 -10.61 29.01 -7.38
N GLU A 122 -9.70 28.27 -6.80
CA GLU A 122 -9.19 27.00 -7.34
C GLU A 122 -9.73 25.76 -6.61
N GLY A 123 -10.20 25.91 -5.38
CA GLY A 123 -10.56 24.82 -4.49
C GLY A 123 -11.63 23.88 -5.05
N ARG A 124 -12.69 24.44 -5.69
CA ARG A 124 -13.75 23.63 -6.31
C ARG A 124 -13.17 22.69 -7.38
N LYS A 125 -12.32 23.21 -8.26
CA LYS A 125 -11.67 22.43 -9.33
C LYS A 125 -10.75 21.36 -8.78
N LEU A 126 -9.92 21.71 -7.78
CA LEU A 126 -9.01 20.78 -7.13
C LEU A 126 -9.76 19.67 -6.41
N THR A 127 -10.80 20.01 -5.65
CA THR A 127 -11.66 19.03 -4.96
C THR A 127 -12.27 18.03 -5.94
N ALA A 128 -12.86 18.52 -7.03
CA ALA A 128 -13.47 17.66 -8.05
C ALA A 128 -12.45 16.75 -8.76
N ALA A 129 -11.19 17.15 -8.81
CA ALA A 129 -10.13 16.36 -9.47
C ALA A 129 -9.57 15.23 -8.59
N VAL A 130 -9.71 15.27 -7.26
CA VAL A 130 -9.13 14.32 -6.33
C VAL A 130 -9.58 12.87 -6.58
N PRO A 131 -10.89 12.54 -6.67
CA PRO A 131 -11.29 11.14 -6.85
C PRO A 131 -10.76 10.53 -8.15
N ARG A 132 -10.84 11.28 -9.25
CA ARG A 132 -10.31 10.83 -10.54
C ARG A 132 -8.79 10.64 -10.49
N SER A 133 -8.08 11.56 -9.87
CA SER A 133 -6.62 11.49 -9.74
C SER A 133 -6.19 10.28 -8.91
N ALA A 134 -6.89 10.00 -7.81
CA ALA A 134 -6.63 8.84 -6.96
C ALA A 134 -6.87 7.52 -7.71
N LEU A 135 -8.03 7.38 -8.37
CA LEU A 135 -8.37 6.18 -9.14
C LEU A 135 -7.38 5.93 -10.27
N GLN A 136 -7.11 6.96 -11.08
CA GLN A 136 -6.20 6.83 -12.22
C GLN A 136 -4.78 6.51 -11.78
N SER A 137 -4.29 7.12 -10.69
CA SER A 137 -2.96 6.85 -10.15
C SER A 137 -2.83 5.42 -9.65
N SER A 138 -3.84 4.89 -8.96
CA SER A 138 -3.87 3.50 -8.51
C SER A 138 -3.86 2.52 -9.69
N GLN A 139 -4.65 2.77 -10.73
CA GLN A 139 -4.69 1.94 -11.94
C GLN A 139 -3.36 1.95 -12.69
N ARG A 140 -2.73 3.12 -12.83
CA ARG A 140 -1.45 3.25 -13.52
C ARG A 140 -0.29 2.64 -12.74
N GLU A 141 -0.32 2.73 -11.41
CA GLU A 141 0.64 2.04 -10.53
C GLU A 141 0.56 0.52 -10.71
N LEU A 142 -0.65 -0.06 -10.74
CA LEU A 142 -0.82 -1.49 -11.00
C LEU A 142 -0.31 -1.90 -12.38
N ALA A 143 -0.67 -1.15 -13.42
CA ALA A 143 -0.21 -1.43 -14.78
C ALA A 143 1.32 -1.35 -14.91
N ALA A 144 1.96 -0.37 -14.24
CA ALA A 144 3.41 -0.25 -14.20
C ALA A 144 4.07 -1.45 -13.50
N GLN A 145 3.53 -1.87 -12.34
CA GLN A 145 4.03 -3.05 -11.62
C GLN A 145 3.86 -4.35 -12.41
N GLU A 146 2.76 -4.51 -13.13
CA GLU A 146 2.53 -5.68 -14.00
C GLU A 146 3.52 -5.70 -15.16
N SER A 147 3.76 -4.56 -15.81
CA SER A 147 4.73 -4.43 -16.89
C SER A 147 6.16 -4.72 -16.40
N GLU A 148 6.55 -4.20 -15.24
CA GLU A 148 7.86 -4.45 -14.62
C GLU A 148 8.06 -5.95 -14.36
N ARG A 149 7.09 -6.62 -13.73
CA ARG A 149 7.14 -8.06 -13.47
C ARG A 149 7.21 -8.90 -14.74
N GLU A 150 6.52 -8.51 -15.80
CA GLU A 150 6.57 -9.21 -17.07
C GLU A 150 7.93 -9.08 -17.74
N ILE A 151 8.54 -7.91 -17.65
CA ILE A 151 9.89 -7.67 -18.16
C ILE A 151 10.91 -8.47 -17.34
N GLU A 152 10.83 -8.43 -16.01
CA GLU A 152 11.72 -9.23 -15.13
C GLU A 152 11.66 -10.72 -15.46
N LYS A 153 10.44 -11.28 -15.66
CA LYS A 153 10.28 -12.68 -16.06
C LYS A 153 10.96 -12.99 -17.39
N ARG A 154 10.87 -12.10 -18.37
CA ARG A 154 11.53 -12.29 -19.68
C ARG A 154 13.04 -12.28 -19.55
N TYR A 155 13.60 -11.30 -18.82
CA TYR A 155 15.04 -11.26 -18.56
C TYR A 155 15.53 -12.50 -17.79
N LEU A 156 14.76 -12.93 -16.78
CA LEU A 156 15.09 -14.13 -16.03
C LEU A 156 15.05 -15.38 -16.92
N ALA A 157 14.05 -15.51 -17.79
CA ALA A 157 13.94 -16.64 -18.70
C ALA A 157 15.11 -16.66 -19.72
N GLU A 158 15.48 -15.50 -20.24
CA GLU A 158 16.65 -15.38 -21.15
C GLU A 158 17.95 -15.74 -20.41
N TYR A 159 18.18 -15.18 -19.24
CA TYR A 159 19.33 -15.52 -18.41
C TYR A 159 19.40 -17.03 -18.13
N MET A 160 18.29 -17.64 -17.70
CA MET A 160 18.22 -19.07 -17.41
C MET A 160 18.41 -19.95 -18.65
N SER A 161 18.05 -19.47 -19.84
CA SER A 161 18.28 -20.21 -21.09
C SER A 161 19.76 -20.47 -21.37
N HIS A 162 20.65 -19.60 -20.86
CA HIS A 162 22.12 -19.75 -20.97
C HIS A 162 22.72 -20.60 -19.85
N GLN A 163 21.92 -21.02 -18.88
CA GLN A 163 22.36 -21.79 -17.70
C GLN A 163 21.81 -23.23 -17.71
N ILE A 164 21.36 -23.72 -18.85
CA ILE A 164 20.81 -25.07 -18.97
C ILE A 164 21.89 -26.10 -18.65
N GLY A 165 21.66 -26.96 -17.66
CA GLY A 165 22.59 -27.96 -17.18
C GLY A 165 23.43 -27.53 -15.97
N GLU A 166 23.41 -26.27 -15.59
CA GLU A 166 24.06 -25.79 -14.36
C GLU A 166 23.27 -26.21 -13.10
N LYS A 167 24.01 -26.44 -12.00
CA LYS A 167 23.41 -26.72 -10.68
C LYS A 167 23.37 -25.43 -9.88
N PHE A 168 22.17 -25.03 -9.47
CA PHE A 168 21.98 -23.91 -8.55
C PHE A 168 21.93 -24.43 -7.11
N THR A 169 22.68 -23.81 -6.21
CA THR A 169 22.69 -24.10 -4.75
C THR A 169 21.97 -23.00 -3.99
#